data_2eb40139420090acea44444debfea5fc
#
_entry.id   2eb40139420090acea44444debfea5fc
#
_cell.length_a   1.000
_cell.length_b   1.000
_cell.length_c   1.000
_cell.angle_alpha   90.00
_cell.angle_beta   90.00
_cell.angle_gamma   90.00
#
_symmetry.space_group_name_H-M   'P 1'
#
loop_
_entity.id
_entity.type
_entity.pdbx_description
1 polymer ?
#
loop_
_entity_poly.entity_id
_entity_poly.type
_entity_poly.pdbx_seq_one_letter_code
_entity_poly.pdbx_strand_id
1 'polypeptide(L)'
;NGASANAMLKIMEEPPEGVMFLLTASSAAAVLPTIRSRCAAYTMAPVPTEECAAALRTAQPELNEQNAQDLAFLYEGHIGLCLKALTDPAAKVARAAARELCRQAQQQDTYRVQALLAGYEKDKDSAAAVLWQATQAASAALRRPGFDGVQPDTAARILRAAEAARRAMKANGNLRLALTVCGMEMAAR
;
A
#
# COMPACT_ATOMS: atom_id res chain seq x y z
N ASN A 1 10.22 -19.72 9.92
CA ASN A 1 10.88 -20.65 10.84
C ASN A 1 11.71 -21.64 10.01
N GLY A 2 13.05 -21.72 10.25
CA GLY A 2 13.97 -22.55 9.44
C GLY A 2 13.65 -24.05 9.46
N ALA A 3 13.12 -24.57 10.57
CA ALA A 3 12.71 -25.98 10.70
C ALA A 3 11.53 -26.31 9.77
N SER A 4 10.53 -25.44 9.68
CA SER A 4 9.37 -25.61 8.79
C SER A 4 9.77 -25.51 7.31
N ALA A 5 10.73 -24.63 6.97
CA ALA A 5 11.25 -24.51 5.62
C ALA A 5 12.02 -25.80 5.20
N ASN A 6 12.83 -26.36 6.10
CA ASN A 6 13.56 -27.59 5.81
C ASN A 6 12.63 -28.81 5.67
N ALA A 7 11.54 -28.89 6.43
CA ALA A 7 10.53 -29.94 6.26
C ALA A 7 9.82 -29.84 4.89
N MET A 8 9.53 -28.63 4.42
CA MET A 8 8.98 -28.41 3.07
C MET A 8 9.91 -28.84 1.96
N LEU A 9 11.22 -28.63 2.11
CA LEU A 9 12.20 -28.96 1.06
C LEU A 9 12.15 -30.43 0.65
N LYS A 10 12.05 -31.35 1.63
CA LYS A 10 11.96 -32.80 1.37
C LYS A 10 10.71 -33.16 0.53
N ILE A 11 9.56 -32.58 0.90
CA ILE A 11 8.31 -32.84 0.20
C ILE A 11 8.28 -32.21 -1.21
N MET A 12 9.01 -31.11 -1.39
CA MET A 12 9.13 -30.44 -2.69
C MET A 12 10.13 -31.14 -3.64
N GLU A 13 11.12 -31.84 -3.07
CA GLU A 13 12.07 -32.65 -3.87
C GLU A 13 11.42 -33.93 -4.39
N GLU A 14 10.61 -34.56 -3.55
CA GLU A 14 9.91 -35.82 -3.87
C GLU A 14 8.40 -35.68 -3.56
N PRO A 15 7.66 -34.90 -4.36
CA PRO A 15 6.24 -34.71 -4.10
C PRO A 15 5.47 -36.02 -4.28
N PRO A 16 4.48 -36.30 -3.41
CA PRO A 16 3.58 -37.44 -3.60
C PRO A 16 2.89 -37.36 -4.96
N GLU A 17 2.53 -38.52 -5.51
CA GLU A 17 1.85 -38.60 -6.79
C GLU A 17 0.55 -37.76 -6.78
N GLY A 18 0.34 -36.93 -7.81
CA GLY A 18 -0.83 -36.06 -7.94
C GLY A 18 -0.81 -34.79 -7.07
N VAL A 19 0.30 -34.50 -6.37
CA VAL A 19 0.45 -33.27 -5.56
C VAL A 19 1.23 -32.20 -6.32
N MET A 20 0.69 -30.97 -6.33
CA MET A 20 1.34 -29.78 -6.86
C MET A 20 1.39 -28.71 -5.76
N PHE A 21 2.55 -28.04 -5.62
CA PHE A 21 2.71 -26.93 -4.69
C PHE A 21 2.61 -25.59 -5.45
N LEU A 22 1.71 -24.71 -5.00
CA LEU A 22 1.62 -23.33 -5.47
C LEU A 22 2.07 -22.39 -4.34
N LEU A 23 3.18 -21.70 -4.57
CA LEU A 23 3.76 -20.76 -3.62
C LEU A 23 3.58 -19.34 -4.13
N THR A 24 3.15 -18.43 -3.26
CA THR A 24 3.05 -17.01 -3.58
C THR A 24 3.96 -16.20 -2.67
N ALA A 25 4.61 -15.19 -3.22
CA ALA A 25 5.49 -14.29 -2.48
C ALA A 25 5.42 -12.88 -3.07
N SER A 26 5.70 -11.89 -2.24
CA SER A 26 5.74 -10.47 -2.67
C SER A 26 6.95 -10.14 -3.54
N SER A 27 8.02 -10.93 -3.44
CA SER A 27 9.20 -10.81 -4.31
C SER A 27 10.00 -12.12 -4.30
N ALA A 28 10.79 -12.34 -5.35
CA ALA A 28 11.71 -13.49 -5.41
C ALA A 28 12.77 -13.47 -4.29
N ALA A 29 13.15 -12.27 -3.80
CA ALA A 29 14.10 -12.12 -2.71
C ALA A 29 13.52 -12.52 -1.34
N ALA A 30 12.21 -12.55 -1.19
CA ALA A 30 11.54 -12.99 0.03
C ALA A 30 11.49 -14.52 0.16
N VAL A 31 11.82 -15.27 -0.90
CA VAL A 31 11.82 -16.74 -0.94
C VAL A 31 13.23 -17.26 -0.77
N LEU A 32 13.39 -18.25 0.12
CA LEU A 32 14.68 -18.88 0.34
C LEU A 32 15.26 -19.42 -0.98
N PRO A 33 16.56 -19.23 -1.27
CA PRO A 33 17.19 -19.70 -2.50
C PRO A 33 16.97 -21.21 -2.74
N THR A 34 16.97 -22.01 -1.68
CA THR A 34 16.73 -23.45 -1.70
C THR A 34 15.31 -23.84 -2.15
N ILE A 35 14.30 -23.04 -1.83
CA ILE A 35 12.93 -23.22 -2.33
C ILE A 35 12.84 -22.75 -3.78
N ARG A 36 13.41 -21.59 -4.07
CA ARG A 36 13.38 -21.00 -5.40
C ARG A 36 14.04 -21.87 -6.48
N SER A 37 15.12 -22.59 -6.14
CA SER A 37 15.81 -23.49 -7.08
C SER A 37 14.99 -24.73 -7.45
N ARG A 38 13.91 -25.04 -6.71
CA ARG A 38 13.01 -26.20 -6.92
C ARG A 38 11.65 -25.84 -7.48
N CYS A 39 11.44 -24.54 -7.77
CA CYS A 39 10.17 -24.03 -8.28
C CYS A 39 10.36 -23.38 -9.65
N ALA A 40 9.39 -23.56 -10.53
CA ALA A 40 9.23 -22.69 -11.69
C ALA A 40 8.70 -21.33 -11.18
N ALA A 41 9.43 -20.26 -11.42
CA ALA A 41 9.06 -18.92 -10.95
C ALA A 41 8.36 -18.15 -12.07
N TYR A 42 7.15 -17.67 -11.77
CA TYR A 42 6.38 -16.79 -12.65
C TYR A 42 6.20 -15.44 -11.98
N THR A 43 6.60 -14.39 -12.66
CA THR A 43 6.37 -13.01 -12.19
C THR A 43 5.01 -12.54 -12.70
N MET A 44 4.10 -12.24 -11.77
CA MET A 44 2.80 -11.65 -12.09
C MET A 44 2.96 -10.15 -12.23
N ALA A 45 2.77 -9.63 -13.43
CA ALA A 45 2.71 -8.19 -13.66
C ALA A 45 1.36 -7.63 -13.20
N PRO A 46 1.31 -6.36 -12.75
CA PRO A 46 0.05 -5.66 -12.54
C PRO A 46 -0.78 -5.64 -13.83
N VAL A 47 -2.10 -5.69 -13.69
CA VAL A 47 -3.02 -5.62 -14.82
C VAL A 47 -3.05 -4.19 -15.37
N PRO A 48 -3.15 -3.96 -16.69
CA PRO A 48 -3.35 -2.64 -17.26
C PRO A 48 -4.53 -1.91 -16.62
N THR A 49 -4.41 -0.59 -16.46
CA THR A 49 -5.41 0.24 -15.75
C THR A 49 -6.83 0.04 -16.31
N GLU A 50 -6.97 -0.03 -17.63
CA GLU A 50 -8.26 -0.21 -18.31
C GLU A 50 -8.90 -1.57 -18.00
N GLU A 51 -8.10 -2.64 -18.08
CA GLU A 51 -8.57 -4.00 -17.76
C GLU A 51 -8.91 -4.14 -16.27
N CYS A 52 -8.10 -3.53 -15.39
CA CYS A 52 -8.37 -3.47 -13.97
C CYS A 52 -9.69 -2.74 -13.69
N ALA A 53 -9.91 -1.57 -14.30
CA ALA A 53 -11.15 -0.80 -14.15
C ALA A 53 -12.37 -1.58 -14.64
N ALA A 54 -12.28 -2.29 -15.77
CA ALA A 54 -13.34 -3.15 -16.28
C ALA A 54 -13.68 -4.29 -15.29
N ALA A 55 -12.66 -4.96 -14.75
CA ALA A 55 -12.82 -6.01 -13.74
C ALA A 55 -13.49 -5.46 -12.45
N LEU A 56 -13.14 -4.25 -12.02
CA LEU A 56 -13.75 -3.61 -10.86
C LEU A 56 -15.24 -3.31 -11.08
N ARG A 57 -15.62 -2.83 -12.26
CA ARG A 57 -17.02 -2.56 -12.61
C ARG A 57 -17.84 -3.83 -12.73
N THR A 58 -17.24 -4.92 -13.18
CA THR A 58 -17.89 -6.23 -13.17
C THR A 58 -18.16 -6.72 -11.74
N ALA A 59 -17.21 -6.52 -10.82
CA ALA A 59 -17.35 -6.94 -9.43
C ALA A 59 -18.22 -5.98 -8.60
N GLN A 60 -18.31 -4.70 -8.99
CA GLN A 60 -19.04 -3.63 -8.31
C GLN A 60 -19.79 -2.78 -9.36
N PRO A 61 -20.98 -3.20 -9.80
CA PRO A 61 -21.73 -2.53 -10.89
C PRO A 61 -22.09 -1.07 -10.60
N GLU A 62 -22.24 -0.69 -9.32
CA GLU A 62 -22.51 0.69 -8.88
C GLU A 62 -21.31 1.64 -9.05
N LEU A 63 -20.11 1.10 -9.31
CA LEU A 63 -18.90 1.90 -9.46
C LEU A 63 -18.90 2.56 -10.84
N ASN A 64 -18.89 3.90 -10.88
CA ASN A 64 -18.78 4.61 -12.14
C ASN A 64 -17.39 4.43 -12.77
N GLU A 65 -17.30 4.66 -14.07
CA GLU A 65 -16.08 4.40 -14.86
C GLU A 65 -14.89 5.22 -14.38
N GLN A 66 -15.09 6.51 -14.12
CA GLN A 66 -14.02 7.41 -13.68
C GLN A 66 -13.42 6.95 -12.34
N ASN A 67 -14.27 6.59 -11.37
CA ASN A 67 -13.83 6.09 -10.08
C ASN A 67 -13.11 4.74 -10.19
N ALA A 68 -13.54 3.88 -11.11
CA ALA A 68 -12.87 2.61 -11.39
C ALA A 68 -11.47 2.84 -11.97
N GLN A 69 -11.33 3.74 -12.93
CA GLN A 69 -10.06 4.11 -13.55
C GLN A 69 -9.12 4.78 -12.54
N ASP A 70 -9.61 5.73 -11.74
CA ASP A 70 -8.79 6.39 -10.73
C ASP A 70 -8.31 5.42 -9.65
N LEU A 71 -9.15 4.45 -9.27
CA LEU A 71 -8.78 3.43 -8.30
C LEU A 71 -7.75 2.44 -8.88
N ALA A 72 -7.96 1.99 -10.13
CA ALA A 72 -7.02 1.15 -10.84
C ALA A 72 -5.66 1.84 -11.04
N PHE A 73 -5.66 3.13 -11.35
CA PHE A 73 -4.45 3.94 -11.44
C PHE A 73 -3.77 4.12 -10.08
N LEU A 74 -4.54 4.41 -9.01
CA LEU A 74 -4.02 4.58 -7.65
C LEU A 74 -3.25 3.35 -7.17
N TYR A 75 -3.79 2.16 -7.42
CA TYR A 75 -3.20 0.89 -7.00
C TYR A 75 -2.48 0.13 -8.11
N GLU A 76 -2.10 0.82 -9.20
CA GLU A 76 -1.25 0.27 -10.27
C GLU A 76 -1.77 -1.05 -10.86
N GLY A 77 -3.08 -1.17 -11.06
CA GLY A 77 -3.69 -2.37 -11.63
C GLY A 77 -3.79 -3.57 -10.68
N HIS A 78 -3.53 -3.38 -9.39
CA HIS A 78 -3.71 -4.43 -8.39
C HIS A 78 -5.18 -4.61 -8.00
N ILE A 79 -5.93 -5.44 -8.75
CA ILE A 79 -7.38 -5.65 -8.58
C ILE A 79 -7.75 -5.97 -7.12
N GLY A 80 -6.98 -6.84 -6.44
CA GLY A 80 -7.24 -7.21 -5.05
C GLY A 80 -7.17 -6.03 -4.08
N LEU A 81 -6.21 -5.10 -4.28
CA LEU A 81 -6.11 -3.87 -3.47
C LEU A 81 -7.27 -2.92 -3.76
N CYS A 82 -7.64 -2.79 -5.03
CA CYS A 82 -8.80 -1.98 -5.44
C CYS A 82 -10.10 -2.50 -4.81
N LEU A 83 -10.35 -3.81 -4.89
CA LEU A 83 -11.53 -4.43 -4.28
C LEU A 83 -11.53 -4.26 -2.76
N LYS A 84 -10.39 -4.46 -2.11
CA LYS A 84 -10.26 -4.22 -0.67
C LYS A 84 -10.58 -2.77 -0.31
N ALA A 85 -10.11 -1.80 -1.08
CA ALA A 85 -10.41 -0.38 -0.88
C ALA A 85 -11.90 -0.04 -1.09
N LEU A 86 -12.64 -0.87 -1.84
CA LEU A 86 -14.07 -0.71 -2.09
C LEU A 86 -14.96 -1.44 -1.09
N THR A 87 -14.50 -2.55 -0.52
CA THR A 87 -15.35 -3.44 0.28
C THR A 87 -15.00 -3.44 1.76
N ASP A 88 -13.73 -3.27 2.13
CA ASP A 88 -13.27 -3.28 3.52
C ASP A 88 -13.52 -1.92 4.19
N PRO A 89 -14.33 -1.85 5.26
CA PRO A 89 -14.61 -0.62 5.98
C PRO A 89 -13.35 0.06 6.53
N ALA A 90 -12.39 -0.71 7.06
CA ALA A 90 -11.14 -0.16 7.59
C ALA A 90 -10.27 0.46 6.48
N ALA A 91 -10.21 -0.18 5.31
CA ALA A 91 -9.51 0.37 4.16
C ALA A 91 -10.17 1.65 3.62
N LYS A 92 -11.50 1.71 3.62
CA LYS A 92 -12.25 2.93 3.25
C LYS A 92 -11.92 4.10 4.18
N VAL A 93 -11.95 3.86 5.49
CA VAL A 93 -11.63 4.88 6.50
C VAL A 93 -10.18 5.35 6.34
N ALA A 94 -9.24 4.42 6.23
CA ALA A 94 -7.83 4.77 6.05
C ALA A 94 -7.58 5.57 4.77
N ARG A 95 -8.26 5.23 3.66
CA ARG A 95 -8.15 5.96 2.39
C ARG A 95 -8.73 7.36 2.49
N ALA A 96 -9.90 7.52 3.12
CA ALA A 96 -10.51 8.82 3.34
C ALA A 96 -9.63 9.73 4.20
N ALA A 97 -9.08 9.20 5.29
CA ALA A 97 -8.15 9.93 6.15
C ALA A 97 -6.85 10.33 5.42
N ALA A 98 -6.30 9.43 4.59
CA ALA A 98 -5.11 9.71 3.79
C ALA A 98 -5.35 10.79 2.74
N ARG A 99 -6.52 10.78 2.07
CA ARG A 99 -6.92 11.84 1.13
C ARG A 99 -6.97 13.20 1.82
N GLU A 100 -7.61 13.25 2.98
CA GLU A 100 -7.69 14.48 3.76
C GLU A 100 -6.30 14.94 4.22
N LEU A 101 -5.45 14.01 4.66
CA LEU A 101 -4.07 14.30 5.03
C LEU A 101 -3.28 14.90 3.86
N CYS A 102 -3.37 14.29 2.67
CA CYS A 102 -2.71 14.80 1.46
C CYS A 102 -3.23 16.19 1.08
N ARG A 103 -4.54 16.43 1.18
CA ARG A 103 -5.16 17.73 0.91
C ARG A 103 -4.67 18.81 1.86
N GLN A 104 -4.58 18.51 3.16
CA GLN A 104 -4.08 19.47 4.15
C GLN A 104 -2.57 19.73 3.97
N ALA A 105 -1.79 18.70 3.62
CA ALA A 105 -0.37 18.86 3.27
C ALA A 105 -0.19 19.74 2.02
N GLN A 106 -1.06 19.61 1.01
CA GLN A 106 -1.06 20.48 -0.17
C GLN A 106 -1.36 21.94 0.18
N GLN A 107 -2.23 22.17 1.16
CA GLN A 107 -2.55 23.50 1.67
C GLN A 107 -1.49 24.03 2.65
N GLN A 108 -0.47 23.25 3.00
CA GLN A 108 0.55 23.55 3.99
C GLN A 108 -0.04 23.87 5.38
N ASP A 109 -1.21 23.31 5.70
CA ASP A 109 -1.88 23.46 6.99
C ASP A 109 -1.28 22.48 8.01
N THR A 110 -0.16 22.89 8.61
CA THR A 110 0.57 22.07 9.58
C THR A 110 -0.30 21.70 10.78
N TYR A 111 -1.18 22.60 11.23
CA TYR A 111 -2.05 22.33 12.38
C TYR A 111 -3.03 21.18 12.07
N ARG A 112 -3.72 21.25 10.92
CA ARG A 112 -4.68 20.23 10.54
C ARG A 112 -4.01 18.88 10.23
N VAL A 113 -2.84 18.91 9.59
CA VAL A 113 -2.04 17.69 9.37
C VAL A 113 -1.70 17.03 10.72
N GLN A 114 -1.22 17.81 11.70
CA GLN A 114 -0.90 17.30 13.04
C GLN A 114 -2.15 16.80 13.78
N ALA A 115 -3.26 17.52 13.73
CA ALA A 115 -4.50 17.12 14.36
C ALA A 115 -5.04 15.78 13.80
N LEU A 116 -4.96 15.58 12.47
CA LEU A 116 -5.32 14.32 11.84
C LEU A 116 -4.44 13.16 12.32
N LEU A 117 -3.12 13.33 12.33
CA LEU A 117 -2.18 12.29 12.74
C LEU A 117 -2.25 11.99 14.24
N ALA A 118 -2.54 12.97 15.08
CA ALA A 118 -2.72 12.79 16.53
C ALA A 118 -3.87 11.80 16.85
N GLY A 119 -4.89 11.74 16.00
CA GLY A 119 -5.97 10.76 16.14
C GLY A 119 -5.51 9.29 16.10
N TYR A 120 -4.31 9.03 15.59
CA TYR A 120 -3.75 7.68 15.43
C TYR A 120 -2.60 7.35 16.40
N GLU A 121 -2.27 8.23 17.35
CA GLU A 121 -1.13 8.05 18.26
C GLU A 121 -1.20 6.81 19.17
N LYS A 122 -2.39 6.22 19.32
CA LYS A 122 -2.64 5.04 20.16
C LYS A 122 -2.91 3.77 19.34
N ASP A 123 -3.01 3.89 18.02
CA ASP A 123 -3.34 2.77 17.13
C ASP A 123 -2.31 2.69 15.99
N LYS A 124 -1.29 1.86 16.22
CA LYS A 124 -0.18 1.66 15.29
C LYS A 124 -0.63 1.11 13.95
N ASP A 125 -1.60 0.21 13.94
CA ASP A 125 -2.05 -0.47 12.73
C ASP A 125 -2.87 0.48 11.85
N SER A 126 -3.78 1.24 12.45
CA SER A 126 -4.51 2.30 11.74
C SER A 126 -3.59 3.41 11.25
N ALA A 127 -2.62 3.85 12.05
CA ALA A 127 -1.60 4.81 11.61
C ALA A 127 -0.82 4.28 10.39
N ALA A 128 -0.38 3.03 10.44
CA ALA A 128 0.35 2.39 9.33
C ALA A 128 -0.50 2.30 8.07
N ALA A 129 -1.81 1.98 8.22
CA ALA A 129 -2.74 1.93 7.11
C ALA A 129 -2.96 3.29 6.45
N VAL A 130 -3.17 4.35 7.24
CA VAL A 130 -3.34 5.72 6.73
C VAL A 130 -2.08 6.20 6.02
N LEU A 131 -0.89 6.01 6.63
CA LEU A 131 0.38 6.39 6.01
C LEU A 131 0.65 5.59 4.72
N TRP A 132 0.28 4.31 4.68
CA TRP A 132 0.39 3.52 3.47
C TRP A 132 -0.52 4.07 2.36
N GLN A 133 -1.76 4.40 2.66
CA GLN A 133 -2.67 5.01 1.70
C GLN A 133 -2.15 6.37 1.22
N ALA A 134 -1.56 7.17 2.11
CA ALA A 134 -0.94 8.44 1.74
C ALA A 134 0.26 8.23 0.78
N THR A 135 1.07 7.17 0.98
CA THR A 135 2.14 6.83 0.02
C THR A 135 1.59 6.42 -1.34
N GLN A 136 0.47 5.69 -1.40
CA GLN A 136 -0.17 5.35 -2.68
C GLN A 136 -0.66 6.62 -3.41
N ALA A 137 -1.36 7.51 -2.71
CA ALA A 137 -1.84 8.77 -3.27
C ALA A 137 -0.69 9.66 -3.76
N ALA A 138 0.38 9.79 -2.98
CA ALA A 138 1.57 10.54 -3.36
C ALA A 138 2.28 9.94 -4.58
N SER A 139 2.45 8.61 -4.63
CA SER A 139 3.02 7.91 -5.79
C SER A 139 2.17 8.12 -7.04
N ALA A 140 0.84 8.07 -6.92
CA ALA A 140 -0.07 8.36 -8.03
C ALA A 140 0.06 9.80 -8.52
N ALA A 141 0.19 10.79 -7.61
CA ALA A 141 0.37 12.19 -7.96
C ALA A 141 1.73 12.48 -8.63
N LEU A 142 2.77 11.71 -8.31
CA LEU A 142 4.06 11.78 -9.02
C LEU A 142 3.97 11.22 -10.45
N ARG A 143 3.18 10.16 -10.67
CA ARG A 143 2.96 9.58 -12.01
C ARG A 143 1.99 10.42 -12.87
N ARG A 144 0.99 11.05 -12.24
CA ARG A 144 0.00 11.93 -12.88
C ARG A 144 -0.11 13.21 -12.06
N PRO A 145 0.62 14.28 -12.42
CA PRO A 145 0.59 15.55 -11.71
C PRO A 145 -0.84 16.07 -11.51
N GLY A 146 -1.16 16.48 -10.30
CA GLY A 146 -2.51 16.93 -9.94
C GLY A 146 -3.51 15.82 -9.61
N PHE A 147 -3.08 14.54 -9.60
CA PHE A 147 -3.95 13.45 -9.16
C PHE A 147 -4.46 13.73 -7.73
N ASP A 148 -5.77 13.63 -7.56
CA ASP A 148 -6.46 13.92 -6.28
C ASP A 148 -6.15 15.34 -5.71
N GLY A 149 -5.74 16.29 -6.57
CA GLY A 149 -5.39 17.67 -6.21
C GLY A 149 -4.00 17.85 -5.60
N VAL A 150 -3.16 16.82 -5.61
CA VAL A 150 -1.81 16.86 -5.03
C VAL A 150 -0.78 17.17 -6.12
N GLN A 151 0.06 18.19 -5.88
CA GLN A 151 1.14 18.57 -6.77
C GLN A 151 2.41 17.73 -6.52
N PRO A 152 3.29 17.55 -7.51
CA PRO A 152 4.47 16.69 -7.40
C PRO A 152 5.40 17.01 -6.22
N ASP A 153 5.64 18.28 -5.93
CA ASP A 153 6.51 18.68 -4.82
C ASP A 153 5.92 18.25 -3.47
N THR A 154 4.63 18.45 -3.28
CA THR A 154 3.91 17.99 -2.09
C THR A 154 3.88 16.45 -2.03
N ALA A 155 3.63 15.80 -3.16
CA ALA A 155 3.66 14.35 -3.25
C ALA A 155 5.02 13.76 -2.84
N ALA A 156 6.12 14.37 -3.28
CA ALA A 156 7.47 13.96 -2.89
C ALA A 156 7.72 14.12 -1.39
N ARG A 157 7.21 15.21 -0.78
CA ARG A 157 7.30 15.41 0.69
C ARG A 157 6.49 14.36 1.44
N ILE A 158 5.23 14.15 1.04
CA ILE A 158 4.34 13.15 1.66
C ILE A 158 4.98 11.77 1.60
N LEU A 159 5.50 11.37 0.43
CA LEU A 159 6.11 10.06 0.24
C LEU A 159 7.30 9.85 1.19
N ARG A 160 8.23 10.80 1.22
CA ARG A 160 9.41 10.72 2.11
C ARG A 160 9.03 10.66 3.58
N ALA A 161 8.16 11.56 4.03
CA ALA A 161 7.73 11.64 5.43
C ALA A 161 6.97 10.39 5.87
N ALA A 162 6.01 9.93 5.06
CA ALA A 162 5.24 8.72 5.37
C ALA A 162 6.11 7.47 5.42
N GLU A 163 7.04 7.31 4.47
CA GLU A 163 7.96 6.16 4.48
C GLU A 163 8.93 6.20 5.67
N ALA A 164 9.45 7.39 6.04
CA ALA A 164 10.29 7.54 7.22
C ALA A 164 9.55 7.16 8.50
N ALA A 165 8.31 7.64 8.67
CA ALA A 165 7.46 7.29 9.80
C ALA A 165 7.18 5.78 9.85
N ARG A 166 6.82 5.16 8.72
CA ARG A 166 6.57 3.72 8.64
C ARG A 166 7.81 2.89 8.98
N ARG A 167 9.01 3.32 8.55
CA ARG A 167 10.27 2.67 8.94
C ARG A 167 10.51 2.78 10.45
N ALA A 168 10.33 3.97 11.04
CA ALA A 168 10.45 4.17 12.47
C ALA A 168 9.47 3.29 13.27
N MET A 169 8.22 3.18 12.82
CA MET A 169 7.21 2.32 13.42
C MET A 169 7.59 0.82 13.35
N LYS A 170 8.15 0.36 12.23
CA LYS A 170 8.64 -1.03 12.08
C LYS A 170 9.82 -1.33 13.00
N ALA A 171 10.67 -0.34 13.26
CA ALA A 171 11.79 -0.43 14.20
C ALA A 171 11.38 -0.26 15.68
N ASN A 172 10.07 -0.34 16.00
CA ASN A 172 9.51 -0.12 17.34
C ASN A 172 9.82 1.26 17.94
N GLY A 173 10.01 2.28 17.09
CA GLY A 173 10.14 3.67 17.50
C GLY A 173 8.86 4.20 18.17
N ASN A 174 9.01 5.31 18.89
CA ASN A 174 7.87 5.99 19.51
C ASN A 174 6.88 6.47 18.44
N LEU A 175 5.67 5.93 18.45
CA LEU A 175 4.62 6.20 17.46
C LEU A 175 4.27 7.68 17.39
N ARG A 176 4.04 8.31 18.55
CA ARG A 176 3.69 9.73 18.64
C ARG A 176 4.76 10.60 18.00
N LEU A 177 6.02 10.36 18.36
CA LEU A 177 7.15 11.12 17.79
C LEU A 177 7.25 10.91 16.27
N ALA A 178 7.11 9.67 15.79
CA ALA A 178 7.15 9.37 14.38
C ALA A 178 6.04 10.10 13.59
N LEU A 179 4.81 10.13 14.13
CA LEU A 179 3.69 10.85 13.51
C LEU A 179 3.87 12.37 13.57
N THR A 180 4.39 12.91 14.68
CA THR A 180 4.66 14.35 14.81
C THR A 180 5.68 14.81 13.78
N VAL A 181 6.82 14.12 13.66
CA VAL A 181 7.85 14.43 12.65
C VAL A 181 7.29 14.31 11.24
N CYS A 182 6.55 13.22 10.97
CA CYS A 182 5.89 12.99 9.70
C CYS A 182 4.99 14.17 9.29
N GLY A 183 4.14 14.64 10.20
CA GLY A 183 3.22 15.74 9.90
C GLY A 183 3.95 17.07 9.67
N MET A 184 5.02 17.33 10.40
CA MET A 184 5.86 18.53 10.18
C MET A 184 6.50 18.51 8.79
N GLU A 185 7.06 17.37 8.38
CA GLU A 185 7.71 17.22 7.08
C GLU A 185 6.72 17.26 5.91
N MET A 186 5.52 16.67 6.07
CA MET A 186 4.48 16.70 5.03
C MET A 186 3.99 18.11 4.71
N ALA A 187 3.83 18.95 5.73
CA ALA A 187 3.31 20.30 5.61
C ALA A 187 4.40 21.38 5.52
N ALA A 188 5.68 21.00 5.47
CA ALA A 188 6.80 21.95 5.32
C ALA A 188 6.63 22.79 4.03
N ARG A 189 7.10 24.04 4.10
CA ARG A 189 7.14 24.95 2.95
C ARG A 189 8.28 24.65 2.00
#